data_b9b5dbca519b415d6060f712beb7b67c
#
_entry.id   b9b5dbca519b415d6060f712beb7b67c
#
_cell.length_a   1.000
_cell.length_b   1.000
_cell.length_c   1.000
_cell.angle_alpha   90.00
_cell.angle_beta   90.00
_cell.angle_gamma   90.00
#
_symmetry.space_group_name_H-M   'P 1'
#
loop_
_entity.id
_entity.type
_entity.pdbx_description
1 polymer ?
#
loop_
_entity_poly.entity_id
_entity_poly.type
_entity_poly.pdbx_seq_one_letter_code
_entity_poly.pdbx_strand_id
1 'polypeptide(L)'
;MKVRCLRPGLPKRISTHPKARGIKSAADITIHGRLTLKVVVFEKQRDMVHFWVEVLGKPHLGRSTLGAVNALSHEIITITPGKPDRSTLWVDPRYFAIMGLVHGHLNMEIVTHESVHAAFCYAKRCKRTPWAHHAEFDEEEVAYPAGRIARALNAYLHDEGLYS
;
A
#
# COMPACT_ATOMS: atom_id res chain seq x y z
N MET A 1 1.09 -18.88 -0.08
CA MET A 1 1.38 -17.45 0.20
C MET A 1 2.79 -17.38 0.75
N LYS A 2 3.68 -16.53 0.19
CA LYS A 2 5.03 -16.34 0.73
C LYS A 2 5.10 -14.94 1.33
N VAL A 3 5.28 -14.86 2.65
CA VAL A 3 5.73 -13.66 3.32
C VAL A 3 7.26 -13.70 3.28
N ARG A 4 7.90 -12.72 2.66
CA ARG A 4 9.33 -12.51 2.77
C ARG A 4 9.54 -11.34 3.70
N CYS A 5 9.96 -11.60 4.92
CA CYS A 5 10.58 -10.58 5.77
C CYS A 5 11.87 -10.15 5.06
N LEU A 6 11.86 -8.96 4.54
CA LEU A 6 13.05 -8.35 3.98
C LEU A 6 13.49 -7.29 4.98
N ARG A 7 14.69 -7.41 5.50
CA ARG A 7 15.36 -6.23 6.09
C ARG A 7 15.33 -5.12 5.04
N PRO A 8 15.15 -3.86 5.40
CA PRO A 8 14.31 -2.85 4.75
C PRO A 8 14.58 -2.72 3.25
N GLY A 9 13.83 -3.47 2.46
CA GLY A 9 13.84 -3.37 1.01
C GLY A 9 12.59 -2.68 0.51
N LEU A 10 12.43 -1.40 0.79
CA LEU A 10 11.52 -0.56 0.01
C LEU A 10 11.89 -0.64 -1.48
N PRO A 11 10.95 -0.49 -2.42
CA PRO A 11 11.30 -0.32 -3.83
C PRO A 11 12.47 0.65 -3.96
N LYS A 12 13.48 0.35 -4.77
CA LYS A 12 14.74 1.13 -4.81
C LYS A 12 14.52 2.65 -4.83
N ARG A 13 13.47 3.12 -5.52
CA ARG A 13 13.06 4.53 -5.53
C ARG A 13 12.61 5.06 -4.16
N ILE A 14 12.02 4.23 -3.32
CA ILE A 14 11.47 4.61 -2.01
C ILE A 14 12.53 4.41 -0.92
N SER A 15 13.29 3.31 -0.96
CA SER A 15 14.32 2.99 0.04
C SER A 15 15.52 3.93 -0.01
N THR A 16 15.84 4.49 -1.17
CA THR A 16 16.96 5.43 -1.35
C THR A 16 16.53 6.89 -1.21
N HIS A 17 15.23 7.16 -0.98
CA HIS A 17 14.75 8.52 -0.83
C HIS A 17 15.27 9.10 0.51
N PRO A 18 15.98 10.24 0.50
CA PRO A 18 16.65 10.79 1.71
C PRO A 18 15.65 11.17 2.81
N LYS A 19 14.37 11.32 2.48
CA LYS A 19 13.28 11.63 3.42
C LYS A 19 12.57 10.39 3.99
N ALA A 20 12.92 9.18 3.56
CA ALA A 20 12.37 7.93 4.11
C ALA A 20 13.07 7.58 5.42
N ARG A 21 12.57 8.11 6.53
CA ARG A 21 13.09 7.93 7.89
C ARG A 21 12.05 7.33 8.83
N GLY A 22 12.47 6.91 10.01
CA GLY A 22 11.59 6.37 11.06
C GLY A 22 10.94 5.04 10.70
N ILE A 23 11.51 4.28 9.75
CA ILE A 23 11.03 2.96 9.38
C ILE A 23 11.58 1.95 10.38
N LYS A 24 10.67 1.28 11.09
CA LYS A 24 10.98 0.22 12.06
C LYS A 24 11.15 -1.13 11.36
N SER A 25 10.21 -1.48 10.49
CA SER A 25 10.23 -2.74 9.76
C SER A 25 9.54 -2.61 8.41
N ALA A 26 9.82 -3.52 7.49
CA ALA A 26 9.14 -3.60 6.21
C ALA A 26 9.05 -5.02 5.69
N ALA A 27 7.95 -5.35 5.01
CA ALA A 27 7.70 -6.65 4.41
C ALA A 27 7.10 -6.55 3.02
N ASP A 28 7.24 -7.64 2.27
CA ASP A 28 6.57 -7.89 1.00
C ASP A 28 5.54 -9.01 1.19
N ILE A 29 4.26 -8.70 0.99
CA ILE A 29 3.17 -9.67 1.03
C ILE A 29 2.71 -9.95 -0.39
N THR A 30 3.01 -11.15 -0.90
CA THR A 30 2.58 -11.58 -2.23
C THR A 30 1.23 -12.28 -2.12
N ILE A 31 0.21 -11.76 -2.81
CA ILE A 31 -1.16 -12.27 -2.74
C ILE A 31 -1.39 -13.36 -3.77
N HIS A 32 -1.09 -13.07 -5.04
CA HIS A 32 -1.23 -14.01 -6.13
C HIS A 32 -0.21 -13.71 -7.22
N GLY A 33 0.43 -14.75 -7.75
CA GLY A 33 1.42 -14.59 -8.81
C GLY A 33 2.57 -13.68 -8.42
N ARG A 34 2.71 -12.55 -9.12
CA ARG A 34 3.77 -11.55 -8.91
C ARG A 34 3.29 -10.27 -8.22
N LEU A 35 1.99 -10.17 -7.94
CA LEU A 35 1.42 -8.96 -7.33
C LEU A 35 1.70 -8.93 -5.82
N THR A 36 2.39 -7.92 -5.39
CA THR A 36 2.92 -7.76 -4.04
C THR A 36 2.40 -6.47 -3.39
N LEU A 37 1.99 -6.57 -2.13
CA LEU A 37 1.78 -5.44 -1.25
C LEU A 37 3.09 -5.13 -0.53
N LYS A 38 3.56 -3.89 -0.59
CA LYS A 38 4.64 -3.41 0.26
C LYS A 38 4.07 -2.94 1.59
N VAL A 39 4.50 -3.51 2.68
CA VAL A 39 4.16 -3.06 4.04
C VAL A 39 5.36 -2.33 4.63
N VAL A 40 5.11 -1.19 5.29
CA VAL A 40 6.11 -0.40 6.00
C VAL A 40 5.56 -0.04 7.37
N VAL A 41 6.26 -0.43 8.42
CA VAL A 41 5.93 -0.06 9.80
C VAL A 41 6.84 1.08 10.24
N PHE A 42 6.25 2.17 10.67
CA PHE A 42 6.95 3.36 11.14
C PHE A 42 7.02 3.41 12.67
N GLU A 43 8.11 3.92 13.22
CA GLU A 43 8.25 4.14 14.66
C GLU A 43 7.22 5.12 15.21
N LYS A 44 6.93 6.18 14.44
CA LYS A 44 6.05 7.27 14.86
C LYS A 44 5.11 7.69 13.73
N GLN A 45 3.93 8.08 14.10
CA GLN A 45 2.92 8.61 13.17
C GLN A 45 3.46 9.74 12.30
N ARG A 46 4.21 10.69 12.87
CA ARG A 46 4.79 11.81 12.13
C ARG A 46 5.72 11.35 10.99
N ASP A 47 6.42 10.23 11.17
CA ASP A 47 7.34 9.69 10.18
C ASP A 47 6.55 9.06 9.03
N MET A 48 5.45 8.37 9.32
CA MET A 48 4.50 7.87 8.31
C MET A 48 3.87 9.03 7.53
N VAL A 49 3.34 10.06 8.20
CA VAL A 49 2.75 11.24 7.55
C VAL A 49 3.78 11.94 6.66
N HIS A 50 5.00 12.14 7.16
CA HIS A 50 6.09 12.72 6.38
C HIS A 50 6.41 11.89 5.12
N PHE A 51 6.49 10.57 5.26
CA PHE A 51 6.70 9.68 4.12
C PHE A 51 5.59 9.80 3.07
N TRP A 52 4.31 9.83 3.50
CA TRP A 52 3.18 9.99 2.58
C TRP A 52 3.21 11.32 1.82
N VAL A 53 3.47 12.40 2.52
CA VAL A 53 3.50 13.75 1.91
C VAL A 53 4.73 13.92 1.01
N GLU A 54 5.92 13.65 1.53
CA GLU A 54 7.17 14.02 0.89
C GLU A 54 7.70 13.00 -0.10
N VAL A 55 7.38 11.71 0.11
CA VAL A 55 7.88 10.63 -0.75
C VAL A 55 6.82 10.17 -1.74
N LEU A 56 5.57 10.05 -1.31
CA LEU A 56 4.47 9.60 -2.17
C LEU A 56 3.67 10.76 -2.78
N GLY A 57 3.92 12.01 -2.37
CA GLY A 57 3.21 13.18 -2.90
C GLY A 57 1.73 13.21 -2.56
N LYS A 58 1.32 12.69 -1.37
CA LYS A 58 -0.07 12.58 -0.92
C LYS A 58 -0.36 13.54 0.24
N PRO A 59 -0.72 14.80 -0.02
CA PRO A 59 -0.80 15.85 1.02
C PRO A 59 -1.94 15.70 2.02
N HIS A 60 -2.89 14.78 1.82
CA HIS A 60 -4.14 14.71 2.58
C HIS A 60 -4.20 13.61 3.64
N LEU A 61 -3.05 13.16 4.16
CA LEU A 61 -3.07 12.25 5.28
C LEU A 61 -3.42 13.00 6.57
N GLY A 62 -4.50 12.59 7.23
CA GLY A 62 -4.94 13.21 8.49
C GLY A 62 -3.91 13.05 9.62
N ARG A 63 -3.85 14.02 10.54
CA ARG A 63 -2.92 13.99 11.68
C ARG A 63 -3.17 12.84 12.66
N SER A 64 -4.35 12.23 12.62
CA SER A 64 -4.74 11.08 13.46
C SER A 64 -4.64 9.73 12.73
N THR A 65 -4.12 9.70 11.51
CA THR A 65 -4.04 8.47 10.72
C THR A 65 -2.97 7.54 11.29
N LEU A 66 -3.36 6.31 11.65
CA LEU A 66 -2.49 5.28 12.22
C LEU A 66 -2.15 4.17 11.21
N GLY A 67 -2.88 4.13 10.09
CA GLY A 67 -2.64 3.29 8.96
C GLY A 67 -2.98 4.01 7.67
N ALA A 68 -2.42 3.63 6.55
CA ALA A 68 -2.76 4.17 5.24
C ALA A 68 -2.32 3.23 4.12
N VAL A 69 -3.12 3.16 3.06
CA VAL A 69 -2.79 2.41 1.84
C VAL A 69 -2.79 3.35 0.64
N ASN A 70 -1.79 3.24 -0.21
CA ASN A 70 -1.70 3.95 -1.46
C ASN A 70 -1.46 2.99 -2.63
N ALA A 71 -2.32 3.05 -3.64
CA ALA A 71 -2.11 2.31 -4.88
C ALA A 71 -0.85 2.81 -5.59
N LEU A 72 -0.02 1.87 -6.07
CA LEU A 72 1.16 2.19 -6.88
C LEU A 72 0.82 2.15 -8.37
N SER A 73 -0.20 2.94 -8.71
CA SER A 73 -0.65 3.20 -10.07
C SER A 73 -1.07 4.65 -10.20
N HIS A 74 -0.80 5.28 -11.34
CA HIS A 74 -1.26 6.64 -11.62
C HIS A 74 -1.51 6.82 -13.11
N GLU A 75 -2.41 7.73 -13.42
CA GLU A 75 -2.67 8.15 -14.78
C GLU A 75 -1.64 9.19 -15.21
N ILE A 76 -1.13 9.01 -16.42
CA ILE A 76 -0.32 10.02 -17.11
C ILE A 76 -1.20 10.60 -18.21
N ILE A 77 -1.61 11.84 -18.06
CA ILE A 77 -2.34 12.57 -19.10
C ILE A 77 -1.32 13.33 -19.95
N THR A 78 -1.25 12.97 -21.23
CA THR A 78 -0.41 13.68 -22.20
C THR A 78 -1.28 14.67 -22.96
N ILE A 79 -1.08 15.95 -22.69
CA ILE A 79 -1.74 17.05 -23.38
C ILE A 79 -0.85 17.48 -24.54
N THR A 80 -1.38 17.34 -25.76
CA THR A 80 -0.70 17.82 -26.98
C THR A 80 -1.59 18.88 -27.63
N PRO A 81 -1.14 20.13 -27.80
CA PRO A 81 -1.94 21.18 -28.45
C PRO A 81 -2.49 20.72 -29.79
N GLY A 82 -3.83 20.88 -29.99
CA GLY A 82 -4.52 20.51 -31.22
C GLY A 82 -4.78 19.02 -31.40
N LYS A 83 -4.51 18.18 -30.38
CA LYS A 83 -4.85 16.74 -30.37
C LYS A 83 -5.69 16.40 -29.16
N PRO A 84 -6.54 15.36 -29.23
CA PRO A 84 -7.25 14.88 -28.05
C PRO A 84 -6.24 14.40 -26.99
N ASP A 85 -6.53 14.67 -25.72
CA ASP A 85 -5.74 14.21 -24.59
C ASP A 85 -5.61 12.69 -24.61
N ARG A 86 -4.40 12.20 -24.39
CA ARG A 86 -4.13 10.77 -24.25
C ARG A 86 -3.88 10.45 -22.80
N SER A 87 -4.66 9.52 -22.28
CA SER A 87 -4.44 8.95 -20.95
C SER A 87 -3.70 7.62 -21.05
N THR A 88 -2.67 7.47 -20.24
CA THR A 88 -1.91 6.21 -20.11
C THR A 88 -1.83 5.86 -18.64
N LEU A 89 -2.22 4.63 -18.31
CA LEU A 89 -2.07 4.11 -16.96
C LEU A 89 -0.63 3.62 -16.74
N TRP A 90 0.08 4.28 -15.83
CA TRP A 90 1.30 3.71 -15.29
C TRP A 90 0.99 2.85 -14.06
N VAL A 91 1.62 1.69 -13.98
CA VAL A 91 1.49 0.77 -12.85
C VAL A 91 2.88 0.24 -12.48
N ASP A 92 3.15 0.15 -11.17
CA ASP A 92 4.36 -0.53 -10.73
C ASP A 92 4.30 -2.02 -11.14
N PRO A 93 5.35 -2.58 -11.78
CA PRO A 93 5.29 -3.96 -12.28
C PRO A 93 5.22 -5.02 -11.18
N ARG A 94 5.67 -4.69 -9.97
CA ARG A 94 5.77 -5.62 -8.85
C ARG A 94 4.76 -5.34 -7.74
N TYR A 95 4.63 -4.07 -7.37
CA TYR A 95 3.80 -3.68 -6.24
C TYR A 95 2.47 -3.10 -6.71
N PHE A 96 1.35 -3.61 -6.19
CA PHE A 96 0.04 -3.03 -6.47
C PHE A 96 -0.31 -1.89 -5.50
N ALA A 97 0.25 -1.93 -4.29
CA ALA A 97 0.08 -0.87 -3.30
C ALA A 97 1.24 -0.86 -2.29
N ILE A 98 1.34 0.24 -1.56
CA ILE A 98 2.12 0.38 -0.35
C ILE A 98 1.18 0.65 0.82
N MET A 99 1.39 -0.06 1.94
CA MET A 99 0.68 0.11 3.21
C MET A 99 1.65 0.64 4.25
N GLY A 100 1.30 1.72 4.92
CA GLY A 100 2.01 2.24 6.07
C GLY A 100 1.23 1.98 7.34
N LEU A 101 1.92 1.59 8.40
CA LEU A 101 1.37 1.32 9.72
C LEU A 101 2.24 1.99 10.79
N VAL A 102 1.65 2.38 11.90
CA VAL A 102 2.37 3.02 13.01
C VAL A 102 2.54 2.03 14.16
N HIS A 103 3.80 1.75 14.53
CA HIS A 103 4.14 0.92 15.69
C HIS A 103 3.55 1.49 16.99
N GLY A 104 3.17 0.62 17.92
CA GLY A 104 2.53 1.02 19.19
C GLY A 104 1.03 1.33 19.08
N HIS A 105 0.46 1.30 17.87
CA HIS A 105 -0.96 1.46 17.60
C HIS A 105 -1.55 0.31 16.78
N LEU A 106 -0.76 -0.76 16.61
CA LEU A 106 -1.16 -1.91 15.80
C LEU A 106 -2.14 -2.79 16.59
N ASN A 107 -3.36 -2.88 16.10
CA ASN A 107 -4.38 -3.77 16.61
C ASN A 107 -5.14 -4.41 15.45
N MET A 108 -5.99 -5.38 15.76
CA MET A 108 -6.76 -6.12 14.76
C MET A 108 -7.66 -5.22 13.91
N GLU A 109 -8.21 -4.15 14.50
CA GLU A 109 -9.10 -3.22 13.82
C GLU A 109 -8.35 -2.46 12.71
N ILE A 110 -7.20 -1.86 13.02
CA ILE A 110 -6.37 -1.14 12.06
C ILE A 110 -5.88 -2.09 10.96
N VAL A 111 -5.40 -3.25 11.34
CA VAL A 111 -4.90 -4.26 10.39
C VAL A 111 -6.00 -4.70 9.42
N THR A 112 -7.21 -4.94 9.93
CA THR A 112 -8.35 -5.34 9.11
C THR A 112 -8.79 -4.19 8.19
N HIS A 113 -8.92 -2.99 8.74
CA HIS A 113 -9.28 -1.78 7.99
C HIS A 113 -8.35 -1.55 6.79
N GLU A 114 -7.04 -1.51 7.05
CA GLU A 114 -6.05 -1.28 6.00
C GLU A 114 -5.96 -2.45 5.00
N SER A 115 -6.25 -3.67 5.44
CA SER A 115 -6.33 -4.82 4.54
C SER A 115 -7.46 -4.71 3.53
N VAL A 116 -8.60 -4.12 3.90
CA VAL A 116 -9.71 -3.84 2.98
C VAL A 116 -9.29 -2.80 1.94
N HIS A 117 -8.64 -1.70 2.35
CA HIS A 117 -8.12 -0.72 1.40
C HIS A 117 -7.10 -1.32 0.42
N ALA A 118 -6.21 -2.17 0.91
CA ALA A 118 -5.24 -2.88 0.07
C ALA A 118 -5.92 -3.86 -0.90
N ALA A 119 -7.00 -4.53 -0.46
CA ALA A 119 -7.79 -5.42 -1.31
C ALA A 119 -8.45 -4.67 -2.47
N PHE A 120 -8.99 -3.47 -2.24
CA PHE A 120 -9.51 -2.63 -3.32
C PHE A 120 -8.41 -2.23 -4.31
N CYS A 121 -7.21 -1.88 -3.84
CA CYS A 121 -6.08 -1.61 -4.71
C CYS A 121 -5.71 -2.83 -5.55
N TYR A 122 -5.74 -4.02 -4.94
CA TYR A 122 -5.49 -5.30 -5.62
C TYR A 122 -6.54 -5.58 -6.70
N ALA A 123 -7.84 -5.46 -6.37
CA ALA A 123 -8.94 -5.70 -7.30
C ALA A 123 -8.88 -4.74 -8.50
N LYS A 124 -8.66 -3.43 -8.26
CA LYS A 124 -8.42 -2.44 -9.31
C LYS A 124 -7.25 -2.82 -10.22
N ARG A 125 -6.17 -3.30 -9.62
CA ARG A 125 -4.98 -3.74 -10.36
C ARG A 125 -5.27 -4.97 -11.24
N CYS A 126 -6.04 -5.95 -10.75
CA CYS A 126 -6.42 -7.15 -11.48
C CYS A 126 -7.35 -6.82 -12.67
N LYS A 127 -8.33 -5.96 -12.46
CA LYS A 127 -9.26 -5.51 -13.52
C LYS A 127 -8.63 -4.51 -14.49
N ARG A 128 -7.44 -3.99 -14.19
CA ARG A 128 -6.79 -2.89 -14.94
C ARG A 128 -7.68 -1.65 -15.06
N THR A 129 -8.53 -1.42 -14.07
CA THR A 129 -9.48 -0.30 -13.99
C THR A 129 -9.17 0.58 -12.78
N PRO A 130 -8.16 1.45 -12.86
CA PRO A 130 -7.72 2.25 -11.71
C PRO A 130 -8.76 3.25 -11.24
N TRP A 131 -9.73 3.58 -12.10
CA TRP A 131 -10.83 4.50 -11.80
C TRP A 131 -12.10 3.81 -11.32
N ALA A 132 -12.15 2.48 -11.30
CA ALA A 132 -13.33 1.77 -10.82
C ALA A 132 -13.73 2.24 -9.42
N HIS A 133 -14.98 2.63 -9.26
CA HIS A 133 -15.56 2.94 -7.97
C HIS A 133 -15.75 1.66 -7.15
N HIS A 134 -15.87 1.79 -5.82
CA HIS A 134 -16.03 0.63 -4.95
C HIS A 134 -17.27 -0.21 -5.30
N ALA A 135 -18.34 0.43 -5.79
CA ALA A 135 -19.57 -0.24 -6.23
C ALA A 135 -19.44 -1.11 -7.50
N GLU A 136 -18.30 -1.04 -8.20
CA GLU A 136 -18.07 -1.82 -9.42
C GLU A 136 -17.42 -3.19 -9.15
N PHE A 137 -17.12 -3.51 -7.90
CA PHE A 137 -16.53 -4.78 -7.50
C PHE A 137 -17.57 -5.70 -6.88
N ASP A 138 -17.50 -6.97 -7.25
CA ASP A 138 -18.17 -8.02 -6.51
C ASP A 138 -17.60 -8.10 -5.09
N GLU A 139 -18.46 -8.37 -4.12
CA GLU A 139 -18.07 -8.50 -2.72
C GLU A 139 -16.91 -9.49 -2.54
N GLU A 140 -16.97 -10.63 -3.22
CA GLU A 140 -15.94 -11.68 -3.18
C GLU A 140 -14.61 -11.26 -3.78
N GLU A 141 -14.62 -10.36 -4.77
CA GLU A 141 -13.40 -9.82 -5.38
C GLU A 141 -12.57 -8.98 -4.41
N VAL A 142 -13.19 -8.50 -3.34
CA VAL A 142 -12.55 -7.72 -2.29
C VAL A 142 -12.38 -8.55 -1.01
N ALA A 143 -13.39 -9.30 -0.60
CA ALA A 143 -13.39 -10.06 0.65
C ALA A 143 -12.27 -11.10 0.72
N TYR A 144 -12.09 -11.91 -0.32
CA TYR A 144 -11.02 -12.90 -0.34
C TYR A 144 -9.61 -12.30 -0.28
N PRO A 145 -9.25 -11.31 -1.11
CA PRO A 145 -7.96 -10.64 -0.96
C PRO A 145 -7.78 -9.98 0.40
N ALA A 146 -8.81 -9.32 0.96
CA ALA A 146 -8.75 -8.68 2.27
C ALA A 146 -8.41 -9.70 3.36
N GLY A 147 -9.12 -10.83 3.41
CA GLY A 147 -8.85 -11.90 4.37
C GLY A 147 -7.44 -12.49 4.23
N ARG A 148 -6.94 -12.65 3.00
CA ARG A 148 -5.56 -13.13 2.76
C ARG A 148 -4.51 -12.11 3.20
N ILE A 149 -4.73 -10.82 2.91
CA ILE A 149 -3.83 -9.74 3.33
C ILE A 149 -3.80 -9.66 4.84
N ALA A 150 -4.98 -9.59 5.50
CA ALA A 150 -5.09 -9.50 6.94
C ALA A 150 -4.37 -10.66 7.63
N ARG A 151 -4.59 -11.90 7.18
CA ARG A 151 -3.92 -13.08 7.74
C ARG A 151 -2.40 -13.02 7.60
N ALA A 152 -1.90 -12.62 6.43
CA ALA A 152 -0.46 -12.53 6.21
C ALA A 152 0.18 -11.39 6.99
N LEU A 153 -0.53 -10.26 7.09
CA LEU A 153 -0.10 -9.10 7.85
C LEU A 153 -0.05 -9.42 9.34
N ASN A 154 -1.08 -10.09 9.89
CA ASN A 154 -1.10 -10.53 11.28
C ASN A 154 0.07 -11.48 11.60
N ALA A 155 0.34 -12.48 10.75
CA ALA A 155 1.47 -13.37 10.92
C ALA A 155 2.80 -12.60 10.95
N TYR A 156 3.00 -11.70 9.99
CA TYR A 156 4.20 -10.86 9.92
C TYR A 156 4.37 -10.00 11.17
N LEU A 157 3.33 -9.30 11.62
CA LEU A 157 3.39 -8.42 12.78
C LEU A 157 3.64 -9.18 14.07
N HIS A 158 3.09 -10.39 14.19
CA HIS A 158 3.33 -11.28 15.31
C HIS A 158 4.78 -11.80 15.32
N ASP A 159 5.26 -12.31 14.19
CA ASP A 159 6.61 -12.88 14.06
C ASP A 159 7.72 -11.84 14.32
N GLU A 160 7.47 -10.59 13.97
CA GLU A 160 8.38 -9.46 14.20
C GLU A 160 8.20 -8.80 15.58
N GLY A 161 7.26 -9.29 16.42
CA GLY A 161 6.98 -8.72 17.74
C GLY A 161 6.48 -7.26 17.68
N LEU A 162 5.74 -6.91 16.65
CA LEU A 162 5.29 -5.54 16.38
C LEU A 162 3.89 -5.23 16.92
N TYR A 163 3.12 -6.24 17.32
CA TYR A 163 1.85 -6.03 18.00
C TYR A 163 2.09 -5.44 19.40
N SER A 164 1.24 -4.48 19.76
CA SER A 164 1.17 -3.85 21.08
C SER A 164 0.11 -4.50 21.94
#